data_92cbbdca0a8a5f64c5c9a09c57f25ba1
#
_entry.id   92cbbdca0a8a5f64c5c9a09c57f25ba1
#
_cell.length_a   1.000
_cell.length_b   1.000
_cell.length_c   1.000
_cell.angle_alpha   90.00
_cell.angle_beta   90.00
_cell.angle_gamma   90.00
#
_symmetry.space_group_name_H-M   'P 1'
#
loop_
_entity.id
_entity.type
_entity.pdbx_description
1 polymer ?
#
loop_
_entity_poly.entity_id
_entity_poly.type
_entity_poly.pdbx_seq_one_letter_code
_entity_poly.pdbx_strand_id
1 'polypeptide(L)'
;PVAISGTHGKTTTTSMLSHIALAADLDPTISVGGILKAIEGNIRVGGPDLFITEACEYTNSFLHFFPKIGIILNVDADHLDFFKDLDDIRNSFHLFAKLLPENGTLVINGDIDKIEEITSDLSCRVITFGKEASLNYSAANITYNEQGNASFDVVKDGQNVAHLALAVGGEHNVYNALAAIAVADILGVPAETIQTGLASFHGTDRRFEYKGEVGGVTIIDDYAHHPTEIAATLKSAAHYPHKKLWCIFQPHTYTRTKALFSEFAEALAHADHVILADIYAARETDTLGISSTQLADAVKEHGCDATYLPSFAAIEEFVTTHCQPGDLLITMGAGDVVTIGEDLLKA
;
A
#
# COMPACT_ATOMS: atom_id res chain seq x y z
N PRO A 1 -13.96 14.91 10.74
CA PRO A 1 -13.10 13.72 10.63
C PRO A 1 -12.96 13.29 9.16
N VAL A 2 -11.74 12.83 8.78
CA VAL A 2 -11.42 12.21 7.50
C VAL A 2 -11.07 10.76 7.77
N ALA A 3 -11.80 9.83 7.19
CA ALA A 3 -11.57 8.38 7.35
C ALA A 3 -11.09 7.78 6.02
N ILE A 4 -9.90 7.18 6.04
CA ILE A 4 -9.24 6.61 4.88
C ILE A 4 -9.43 5.09 4.90
N SER A 5 -10.18 4.58 3.93
CA SER A 5 -10.53 3.18 3.77
C SER A 5 -10.09 2.63 2.42
N GLY A 6 -10.12 1.34 2.25
CA GLY A 6 -9.70 0.59 1.07
C GLY A 6 -8.95 -0.66 1.46
N THR A 7 -8.93 -1.67 0.62
CA THR A 7 -8.18 -2.90 0.91
C THR A 7 -6.69 -2.59 1.05
N HIS A 8 -6.13 -1.78 0.15
CA HIS A 8 -4.71 -1.42 0.10
C HIS A 8 -4.49 0.09 0.14
N GLY A 9 -3.30 0.54 0.56
CA GLY A 9 -2.86 1.94 0.47
C GLY A 9 -3.32 2.85 1.63
N LYS A 10 -4.10 2.37 2.59
CA LYS A 10 -4.62 3.16 3.73
C LYS A 10 -3.52 3.94 4.45
N THR A 11 -2.51 3.24 4.95
CA THR A 11 -1.39 3.82 5.71
C THR A 11 -0.65 4.90 4.91
N THR A 12 -0.34 4.61 3.65
CA THR A 12 0.37 5.54 2.77
C THR A 12 -0.46 6.80 2.50
N THR A 13 -1.74 6.65 2.16
CA THR A 13 -2.63 7.79 1.89
C THR A 13 -2.87 8.63 3.13
N THR A 14 -3.06 7.98 4.30
CA THR A 14 -3.19 8.67 5.59
C THR A 14 -1.93 9.47 5.90
N SER A 15 -0.76 8.89 5.66
CA SER A 15 0.53 9.56 5.85
C SER A 15 0.73 10.74 4.90
N MET A 16 0.44 10.58 3.60
CA MET A 16 0.50 11.66 2.62
C MET A 16 -0.41 12.83 3.00
N LEU A 17 -1.67 12.54 3.33
CA LEU A 17 -2.62 13.56 3.77
C LEU A 17 -2.18 14.24 5.07
N SER A 18 -1.60 13.48 5.99
CA SER A 18 -1.06 14.02 7.24
C SER A 18 0.10 14.98 7.00
N HIS A 19 1.02 14.64 6.08
CA HIS A 19 2.11 15.54 5.68
C HIS A 19 1.58 16.84 5.05
N ILE A 20 0.57 16.75 4.20
CA ILE A 20 -0.08 17.94 3.61
C ILE A 20 -0.73 18.79 4.70
N ALA A 21 -1.47 18.17 5.62
CA ALA A 21 -2.17 18.90 6.69
C ALA A 21 -1.20 19.57 7.68
N LEU A 22 -0.07 18.93 7.99
CA LEU A 22 1.00 19.50 8.81
C LEU A 22 1.68 20.67 8.09
N ALA A 23 1.97 20.54 6.79
CA ALA A 23 2.55 21.61 5.98
C ALA A 23 1.59 22.82 5.83
N ALA A 24 0.29 22.59 5.95
CA ALA A 24 -0.76 23.62 5.91
C ALA A 24 -1.07 24.21 7.29
N ASP A 25 -0.35 23.87 8.34
CA ASP A 25 -0.60 24.30 9.72
C ASP A 25 -2.04 24.05 10.22
N LEU A 26 -2.67 22.97 9.72
CA LEU A 26 -4.05 22.61 10.12
C LEU A 26 -4.15 21.91 11.48
N ASP A 27 -3.01 21.69 12.12
CA ASP A 27 -2.90 21.04 13.45
C ASP A 27 -3.74 19.76 13.60
N PRO A 28 -3.58 18.74 12.70
CA PRO A 28 -4.42 17.57 12.71
C PRO A 28 -4.16 16.64 13.91
N THR A 29 -5.23 16.06 14.45
CA THR A 29 -5.12 14.79 15.18
C THR A 29 -4.97 13.68 14.14
N ILE A 30 -3.98 12.81 14.31
CA ILE A 30 -3.61 11.77 13.35
C ILE A 30 -3.62 10.41 14.04
N SER A 31 -4.22 9.40 13.38
CA SER A 31 -4.11 7.98 13.75
C SER A 31 -3.79 7.16 12.50
N VAL A 32 -2.60 6.63 12.42
CA VAL A 32 -2.07 5.89 11.27
C VAL A 32 -1.62 4.49 11.68
N GLY A 33 -1.76 3.50 10.79
CA GLY A 33 -1.46 2.09 11.08
C GLY A 33 0.03 1.74 11.09
N GLY A 34 0.92 2.66 10.71
CA GLY A 34 2.38 2.51 10.70
C GLY A 34 3.07 3.65 11.44
N ILE A 35 4.38 3.56 11.59
CA ILE A 35 5.17 4.65 12.17
C ILE A 35 5.37 5.75 11.12
N LEU A 36 4.91 6.95 11.42
CA LEU A 36 5.09 8.15 10.62
C LEU A 36 6.19 9.02 11.25
N LYS A 37 7.32 9.13 10.56
CA LYS A 37 8.50 9.86 11.08
C LYS A 37 8.19 11.33 11.39
N ALA A 38 7.31 11.97 10.64
CA ALA A 38 6.91 13.37 10.86
C ALA A 38 6.22 13.64 12.20
N ILE A 39 5.70 12.61 12.87
CA ILE A 39 5.07 12.71 14.19
C ILE A 39 5.73 11.81 15.24
N GLU A 40 6.87 11.16 14.87
CA GLU A 40 7.63 10.24 15.72
C GLU A 40 6.78 9.10 16.33
N GLY A 41 5.77 8.64 15.59
CA GLY A 41 4.84 7.61 16.07
C GLY A 41 3.69 7.34 15.11
N ASN A 42 2.67 6.70 15.64
CA ASN A 42 1.47 6.37 14.89
C ASN A 42 0.21 7.14 15.35
N ILE A 43 0.35 7.96 16.40
CA ILE A 43 -0.70 8.81 16.94
C ILE A 43 -0.13 10.20 17.24
N ARG A 44 -0.83 11.24 16.77
CA ARG A 44 -0.60 12.63 17.15
C ARG A 44 -1.91 13.24 17.63
N VAL A 45 -1.90 13.92 18.76
CA VAL A 45 -3.03 14.70 19.21
C VAL A 45 -2.79 16.16 18.78
N GLY A 46 -3.69 16.66 17.96
CA GLY A 46 -3.72 18.04 17.46
C GLY A 46 -4.95 18.80 17.96
N GLY A 47 -5.33 19.85 17.22
CA GLY A 47 -6.53 20.62 17.47
C GLY A 47 -7.83 19.82 17.22
N PRO A 48 -9.00 20.39 17.61
CA PRO A 48 -10.28 19.69 17.53
C PRO A 48 -10.88 19.64 16.13
N ASP A 49 -10.38 20.42 15.19
CA ASP A 49 -11.07 20.67 13.91
C ASP A 49 -10.83 19.57 12.88
N LEU A 50 -9.63 18.97 12.89
CA LEU A 50 -9.23 17.97 11.90
C LEU A 50 -8.73 16.68 12.57
N PHE A 51 -9.42 15.58 12.28
CA PHE A 51 -8.98 14.22 12.63
C PHE A 51 -8.81 13.41 11.36
N ILE A 52 -7.62 12.90 11.11
CA ILE A 52 -7.23 12.05 9.99
C ILE A 52 -6.96 10.64 10.54
N THR A 53 -7.67 9.64 10.04
CA THR A 53 -7.55 8.27 10.55
C THR A 53 -7.69 7.23 9.47
N GLU A 54 -6.97 6.12 9.63
CA GLU A 54 -7.28 4.91 8.89
C GLU A 54 -8.60 4.30 9.38
N ALA A 55 -9.36 3.75 8.45
CA ALA A 55 -10.64 3.11 8.69
C ALA A 55 -10.60 1.71 8.05
N CYS A 56 -10.27 0.70 8.87
CA CYS A 56 -10.09 -0.67 8.42
C CYS A 56 -11.44 -1.36 8.20
N GLU A 57 -11.59 -2.00 7.04
CA GLU A 57 -12.78 -2.77 6.66
C GLU A 57 -12.90 -4.09 7.43
N TYR A 58 -11.78 -4.66 7.89
CA TYR A 58 -11.77 -5.94 8.58
C TYR A 58 -12.71 -5.94 9.79
N THR A 59 -13.54 -6.98 9.89
CA THR A 59 -14.60 -7.11 10.88
C THR A 59 -15.60 -5.96 10.90
N ASN A 60 -15.73 -5.23 9.78
CA ASN A 60 -16.60 -4.05 9.68
C ASN A 60 -16.29 -2.95 10.71
N SER A 61 -15.04 -2.90 11.23
CA SER A 61 -14.66 -1.92 12.25
C SER A 61 -14.82 -0.47 11.77
N PHE A 62 -14.65 -0.19 10.48
CA PHE A 62 -14.84 1.14 9.90
C PHE A 62 -16.32 1.63 9.97
N LEU A 63 -17.29 0.76 10.16
CA LEU A 63 -18.69 1.12 10.31
C LEU A 63 -19.01 1.79 11.67
N HIS A 64 -18.04 1.83 12.57
CA HIS A 64 -18.16 2.55 13.85
C HIS A 64 -17.61 3.98 13.81
N PHE A 65 -17.09 4.41 12.66
CA PHE A 65 -16.66 5.79 12.46
C PHE A 65 -17.83 6.69 12.03
N PHE A 66 -17.67 8.00 12.26
CA PHE A 66 -18.62 9.03 11.82
C PHE A 66 -17.86 10.08 11.00
N PRO A 67 -17.38 9.72 9.80
CA PRO A 67 -16.60 10.63 8.99
C PRO A 67 -17.46 11.72 8.36
N LYS A 68 -16.85 12.90 8.13
CA LYS A 68 -17.39 13.93 7.25
C LYS A 68 -16.83 13.82 5.83
N ILE A 69 -15.60 13.32 5.72
CA ILE A 69 -14.97 12.96 4.47
C ILE A 69 -14.54 11.50 4.58
N GLY A 70 -15.00 10.68 3.66
CA GLY A 70 -14.58 9.28 3.52
C GLY A 70 -13.74 9.10 2.27
N ILE A 71 -12.72 8.24 2.35
CA ILE A 71 -11.94 7.82 1.19
C ILE A 71 -12.14 6.32 0.99
N ILE A 72 -12.33 5.89 -0.26
CA ILE A 72 -12.27 4.48 -0.66
C ILE A 72 -11.22 4.35 -1.78
N LEU A 73 -10.08 3.76 -1.44
CA LEU A 73 -8.92 3.67 -2.34
C LEU A 73 -9.08 2.57 -3.39
N ASN A 74 -9.55 1.42 -2.96
CA ASN A 74 -9.76 0.22 -3.77
C ASN A 74 -10.61 -0.77 -3.01
N VAL A 75 -11.15 -1.76 -3.73
CA VAL A 75 -11.90 -2.89 -3.19
C VAL A 75 -11.34 -4.15 -3.83
N ASP A 76 -10.75 -5.02 -3.03
CA ASP A 76 -10.12 -6.25 -3.47
C ASP A 76 -10.51 -7.40 -2.54
N ALA A 77 -10.35 -8.64 -3.00
CA ALA A 77 -10.69 -9.84 -2.25
C ALA A 77 -9.66 -10.11 -1.14
N ASP A 78 -9.84 -9.52 0.03
CA ASP A 78 -9.05 -9.81 1.24
C ASP A 78 -9.97 -10.13 2.43
N HIS A 79 -9.37 -10.59 3.52
CA HIS A 79 -10.10 -10.95 4.74
C HIS A 79 -11.25 -11.94 4.52
N LEU A 80 -11.03 -12.95 3.65
CA LEU A 80 -12.00 -14.00 3.31
C LEU A 80 -12.25 -14.99 4.47
N ASP A 81 -11.58 -14.79 5.60
CA ASP A 81 -11.92 -15.39 6.89
C ASP A 81 -13.11 -14.71 7.57
N PHE A 82 -13.43 -13.49 7.18
CA PHE A 82 -14.55 -12.70 7.68
C PHE A 82 -15.61 -12.44 6.60
N PHE A 83 -15.21 -11.96 5.41
CA PHE A 83 -16.10 -11.72 4.28
C PHE A 83 -16.33 -12.99 3.48
N LYS A 84 -17.56 -13.15 3.01
CA LYS A 84 -17.95 -14.31 2.20
C LYS A 84 -17.31 -14.28 0.81
N ASP A 85 -17.34 -13.14 0.16
CA ASP A 85 -16.89 -12.92 -1.22
C ASP A 85 -16.70 -11.41 -1.49
N LEU A 86 -16.30 -11.06 -2.72
CA LEU A 86 -16.08 -9.68 -3.12
C LEU A 86 -17.36 -8.83 -3.10
N ASP A 87 -18.53 -9.42 -3.35
CA ASP A 87 -19.80 -8.69 -3.31
C ASP A 87 -20.17 -8.32 -1.86
N ASP A 88 -19.86 -9.18 -0.89
CA ASP A 88 -20.01 -8.88 0.54
C ASP A 88 -19.06 -7.75 0.98
N ILE A 89 -17.82 -7.76 0.46
CA ILE A 89 -16.86 -6.66 0.68
C ILE A 89 -17.40 -5.35 0.09
N ARG A 90 -17.87 -5.33 -1.17
CA ARG A 90 -18.47 -4.13 -1.78
C ARG A 90 -19.65 -3.60 -0.98
N ASN A 91 -20.54 -4.48 -0.52
CA ASN A 91 -21.65 -4.09 0.34
C ASN A 91 -21.17 -3.45 1.65
N SER A 92 -20.10 -3.95 2.25
CA SER A 92 -19.49 -3.34 3.43
C SER A 92 -18.97 -1.92 3.15
N PHE A 93 -18.29 -1.72 2.02
CA PHE A 93 -17.84 -0.38 1.58
C PHE A 93 -19.01 0.55 1.24
N HIS A 94 -20.11 0.02 0.68
CA HIS A 94 -21.36 0.79 0.50
C HIS A 94 -21.92 1.26 1.84
N LEU A 95 -21.99 0.38 2.85
CA LEU A 95 -22.43 0.75 4.19
C LEU A 95 -21.53 1.81 4.83
N PHE A 96 -20.21 1.72 4.63
CA PHE A 96 -19.27 2.77 5.06
C PHE A 96 -19.55 4.10 4.35
N ALA A 97 -19.77 4.11 3.04
CA ALA A 97 -20.10 5.32 2.30
C ALA A 97 -21.41 5.95 2.78
N LYS A 98 -22.38 5.15 3.18
CA LYS A 98 -23.67 5.63 3.76
C LYS A 98 -23.55 6.26 5.14
N LEU A 99 -22.44 6.11 5.85
CA LEU A 99 -22.19 6.84 7.10
C LEU A 99 -21.94 8.33 6.87
N LEU A 100 -21.60 8.73 5.64
CA LEU A 100 -21.35 10.12 5.31
C LEU A 100 -22.63 10.94 5.34
N PRO A 101 -22.66 12.09 6.05
CA PRO A 101 -23.84 12.96 6.09
C PRO A 101 -24.06 13.63 4.72
N GLU A 102 -25.25 14.18 4.52
CA GLU A 102 -25.61 14.90 3.28
C GLU A 102 -24.62 16.00 2.91
N ASN A 103 -24.06 16.71 3.91
CA ASN A 103 -23.03 17.72 3.74
C ASN A 103 -21.61 17.15 3.81
N GLY A 104 -21.45 15.84 3.72
CA GLY A 104 -20.18 15.12 3.65
C GLY A 104 -19.68 14.93 2.22
N THR A 105 -18.53 14.29 2.11
CA THR A 105 -17.95 13.98 0.79
C THR A 105 -17.31 12.58 0.82
N LEU A 106 -17.65 11.77 -0.18
CA LEU A 106 -16.94 10.55 -0.51
C LEU A 106 -15.90 10.84 -1.60
N VAL A 107 -14.65 10.51 -1.37
CA VAL A 107 -13.57 10.49 -2.37
C VAL A 107 -13.31 9.03 -2.70
N ILE A 108 -13.59 8.60 -3.92
CA ILE A 108 -13.56 7.18 -4.29
C ILE A 108 -12.79 6.96 -5.59
N ASN A 109 -12.02 5.88 -5.64
CA ASN A 109 -11.35 5.48 -6.86
C ASN A 109 -12.38 5.04 -7.92
N GLY A 110 -12.39 5.74 -9.04
CA GLY A 110 -13.29 5.49 -10.17
C GLY A 110 -12.98 4.23 -10.96
N ASP A 111 -11.80 3.63 -10.75
CA ASP A 111 -11.39 2.38 -11.40
C ASP A 111 -11.91 1.13 -10.67
N ILE A 112 -12.62 1.28 -9.55
CA ILE A 112 -13.24 0.16 -8.82
C ILE A 112 -14.33 -0.47 -9.68
N ASP A 113 -14.21 -1.79 -9.88
CA ASP A 113 -15.23 -2.56 -10.60
C ASP A 113 -16.59 -2.46 -9.91
N LYS A 114 -17.64 -2.17 -10.68
CA LYS A 114 -19.01 -1.96 -10.19
C LYS A 114 -19.11 -0.86 -9.11
N ILE A 115 -18.40 0.23 -9.31
CA ILE A 115 -18.40 1.38 -8.38
C ILE A 115 -19.81 1.86 -8.03
N GLU A 116 -20.77 1.70 -8.95
CA GLU A 116 -22.18 2.04 -8.76
C GLU A 116 -22.83 1.24 -7.61
N GLU A 117 -22.38 0.01 -7.32
CA GLU A 117 -22.85 -0.76 -6.17
C GLU A 117 -22.46 -0.11 -4.83
N ILE A 118 -21.38 0.70 -4.82
CA ILE A 118 -20.91 1.42 -3.63
C ILE A 118 -21.52 2.83 -3.56
N THR A 119 -21.68 3.49 -4.71
CA THR A 119 -22.05 4.92 -4.76
C THR A 119 -23.53 5.19 -4.95
N SER A 120 -24.33 4.16 -5.26
CA SER A 120 -25.79 4.32 -5.36
C SER A 120 -26.40 4.74 -4.02
N ASP A 121 -27.48 5.48 -4.08
CA ASP A 121 -28.26 5.96 -2.91
C ASP A 121 -27.50 6.85 -1.92
N LEU A 122 -26.35 7.40 -2.28
CA LEU A 122 -25.62 8.32 -1.39
C LEU A 122 -26.26 9.71 -1.46
N SER A 123 -26.45 10.31 -0.28
CA SER A 123 -26.88 11.71 -0.17
C SER A 123 -25.71 12.70 -0.14
N CYS A 124 -24.50 12.24 0.11
CA CYS A 124 -23.30 13.04 0.16
C CYS A 124 -22.75 13.34 -1.24
N ARG A 125 -21.84 14.32 -1.33
CA ARG A 125 -21.08 14.58 -2.56
C ARG A 125 -20.13 13.43 -2.84
N VAL A 126 -20.06 12.98 -4.12
CA VAL A 126 -19.07 11.98 -4.58
C VAL A 126 -18.04 12.68 -5.47
N ILE A 127 -16.76 12.45 -5.19
CA ILE A 127 -15.61 12.90 -5.98
C ILE A 127 -14.82 11.65 -6.36
N THR A 128 -14.57 11.48 -7.65
CA THR A 128 -13.84 10.33 -8.18
C THR A 128 -12.38 10.68 -8.49
N PHE A 129 -11.48 9.73 -8.28
CA PHE A 129 -10.09 9.81 -8.72
C PHE A 129 -9.66 8.48 -9.35
N GLY A 130 -8.62 8.50 -10.19
CA GLY A 130 -8.10 7.27 -10.79
C GLY A 130 -7.37 7.51 -12.12
N LYS A 131 -7.37 6.48 -12.96
CA LYS A 131 -6.65 6.47 -14.25
C LYS A 131 -7.37 7.24 -15.35
N GLU A 132 -8.68 7.13 -15.38
CA GLU A 132 -9.48 7.68 -16.48
C GLU A 132 -9.53 9.21 -16.41
N ALA A 133 -9.24 9.86 -17.54
CA ALA A 133 -9.24 11.32 -17.64
C ALA A 133 -10.63 11.98 -17.43
N SER A 134 -11.70 11.17 -17.46
CA SER A 134 -13.07 11.61 -17.20
C SER A 134 -13.41 11.77 -15.72
N LEU A 135 -12.56 11.29 -14.83
CA LEU A 135 -12.73 11.39 -13.38
C LEU A 135 -12.44 12.80 -12.88
N ASN A 136 -12.94 13.14 -11.67
CA ASN A 136 -12.69 14.46 -11.10
C ASN A 136 -11.20 14.73 -10.87
N TYR A 137 -10.44 13.71 -10.46
CA TYR A 137 -8.98 13.78 -10.35
C TYR A 137 -8.33 12.63 -11.09
N SER A 138 -7.39 12.95 -11.97
CA SER A 138 -6.57 11.96 -12.66
C SER A 138 -5.12 12.43 -12.75
N ALA A 139 -4.21 11.50 -13.11
CA ALA A 139 -2.82 11.81 -13.39
C ALA A 139 -2.52 11.72 -14.87
N ALA A 140 -1.75 12.67 -15.40
CA ALA A 140 -1.24 12.64 -16.76
C ALA A 140 0.29 12.76 -16.77
N ASN A 141 0.93 12.40 -17.88
CA ASN A 141 2.37 12.54 -18.09
C ASN A 141 3.22 11.94 -16.96
N ILE A 142 2.82 10.76 -16.47
CA ILE A 142 3.55 10.07 -15.40
C ILE A 142 4.93 9.67 -15.92
N THR A 143 5.96 10.08 -15.21
CA THR A 143 7.37 9.73 -15.47
C THR A 143 8.03 9.27 -14.18
N TYR A 144 9.13 8.53 -14.30
CA TYR A 144 9.86 8.00 -13.14
C TYR A 144 11.32 8.42 -13.20
N ASN A 145 11.88 8.79 -12.04
CA ASN A 145 13.32 9.03 -11.92
C ASN A 145 14.08 7.70 -11.74
N GLU A 146 15.40 7.79 -11.58
CA GLU A 146 16.28 6.61 -11.41
C GLU A 146 15.96 5.78 -10.16
N GLN A 147 15.31 6.36 -9.16
CA GLN A 147 14.85 5.67 -7.94
C GLN A 147 13.40 5.15 -8.05
N GLY A 148 12.78 5.26 -9.24
CA GLY A 148 11.39 4.84 -9.45
C GLY A 148 10.34 5.78 -8.85
N ASN A 149 10.74 6.97 -8.38
CA ASN A 149 9.81 7.97 -7.85
C ASN A 149 9.07 8.66 -8.99
N ALA A 150 7.76 8.79 -8.86
CA ALA A 150 6.90 9.34 -9.90
C ALA A 150 6.87 10.87 -9.90
N SER A 151 6.86 11.45 -11.11
CA SER A 151 6.43 12.83 -11.35
C SER A 151 5.26 12.80 -12.33
N PHE A 152 4.25 13.63 -12.09
CA PHE A 152 3.02 13.61 -12.88
C PHE A 152 2.28 14.95 -12.83
N ASP A 153 1.44 15.18 -13.82
CA ASP A 153 0.50 16.28 -13.83
C ASP A 153 -0.80 15.89 -13.14
N VAL A 154 -1.27 16.70 -12.21
CA VAL A 154 -2.60 16.55 -11.60
C VAL A 154 -3.63 17.20 -12.52
N VAL A 155 -4.58 16.40 -12.98
CA VAL A 155 -5.70 16.85 -13.79
C VAL A 155 -6.95 16.86 -12.91
N LYS A 156 -7.57 18.02 -12.74
CA LYS A 156 -8.84 18.22 -12.03
C LYS A 156 -9.90 18.65 -13.02
N ASP A 157 -11.00 17.88 -13.11
CA ASP A 157 -12.13 18.16 -14.03
C ASP A 157 -11.66 18.49 -15.45
N GLY A 158 -10.68 17.70 -15.96
CA GLY A 158 -10.12 17.84 -17.30
C GLY A 158 -9.08 18.97 -17.48
N GLN A 159 -8.71 19.69 -16.42
CA GLN A 159 -7.71 20.74 -16.46
C GLN A 159 -6.45 20.37 -15.67
N ASN A 160 -5.27 20.58 -16.27
CA ASN A 160 -4.01 20.46 -15.54
C ASN A 160 -3.91 21.60 -14.52
N VAL A 161 -3.84 21.24 -13.23
CA VAL A 161 -3.83 22.22 -12.11
C VAL A 161 -2.50 22.27 -11.38
N ALA A 162 -1.65 21.25 -11.49
CA ALA A 162 -0.33 21.22 -10.87
C ALA A 162 0.56 20.15 -11.50
N HIS A 163 1.87 20.32 -11.40
CA HIS A 163 2.86 19.27 -11.65
C HIS A 163 3.52 18.89 -10.33
N LEU A 164 3.51 17.62 -9.98
CA LEU A 164 3.99 17.10 -8.69
C LEU A 164 5.05 16.02 -8.88
N ALA A 165 5.98 15.95 -7.94
CA ALA A 165 6.94 14.86 -7.80
C ALA A 165 6.81 14.23 -6.43
N LEU A 166 6.72 12.90 -6.38
CA LEU A 166 6.72 12.13 -5.14
C LEU A 166 8.16 11.74 -4.76
N ALA A 167 8.40 11.58 -3.48
CA ALA A 167 9.65 11.02 -2.96
C ALA A 167 9.52 9.52 -2.64
N VAL A 168 8.45 8.89 -3.13
CA VAL A 168 8.18 7.43 -2.99
C VAL A 168 7.87 6.83 -4.35
N GLY A 169 8.30 5.59 -4.55
CA GLY A 169 8.16 4.89 -5.82
C GLY A 169 6.80 4.25 -6.02
N GLY A 170 6.54 3.86 -7.27
CA GLY A 170 5.40 3.06 -7.67
C GLY A 170 4.17 3.83 -8.14
N GLU A 171 3.57 3.34 -9.23
CA GLU A 171 2.37 3.94 -9.83
C GLU A 171 1.18 4.01 -8.86
N HIS A 172 1.02 2.98 -8.01
CA HIS A 172 -0.04 2.98 -7.00
C HIS A 172 0.05 4.19 -6.04
N ASN A 173 1.25 4.72 -5.79
CA ASN A 173 1.44 5.91 -4.96
C ASN A 173 1.01 7.21 -5.67
N VAL A 174 0.96 7.23 -6.99
CA VAL A 174 0.33 8.33 -7.74
C VAL A 174 -1.16 8.40 -7.40
N TYR A 175 -1.86 7.25 -7.38
CA TYR A 175 -3.30 7.21 -7.05
C TYR A 175 -3.56 7.46 -5.55
N ASN A 176 -2.70 6.97 -4.66
CA ASN A 176 -2.74 7.32 -3.24
C ASN A 176 -2.59 8.84 -3.04
N ALA A 177 -1.68 9.47 -3.79
CA ALA A 177 -1.49 10.92 -3.75
C ALA A 177 -2.69 11.66 -4.31
N LEU A 178 -3.32 11.20 -5.43
CA LEU A 178 -4.54 11.83 -5.97
C LEU A 178 -5.68 11.85 -4.94
N ALA A 179 -5.87 10.76 -4.18
CA ALA A 179 -6.86 10.71 -3.10
C ALA A 179 -6.55 11.74 -2.00
N ALA A 180 -5.29 11.83 -1.57
CA ALA A 180 -4.86 12.82 -0.58
C ALA A 180 -5.00 14.26 -1.09
N ILE A 181 -4.66 14.52 -2.36
CA ILE A 181 -4.81 15.83 -3.04
C ILE A 181 -6.28 16.23 -3.09
N ALA A 182 -7.18 15.32 -3.47
CA ALA A 182 -8.62 15.61 -3.54
C ALA A 182 -9.17 16.03 -2.17
N VAL A 183 -8.74 15.36 -1.08
CA VAL A 183 -9.14 15.76 0.28
C VAL A 183 -8.51 17.07 0.70
N ALA A 184 -7.23 17.30 0.40
CA ALA A 184 -6.55 18.55 0.72
C ALA A 184 -7.21 19.76 0.02
N ASP A 185 -7.64 19.59 -1.23
CA ASP A 185 -8.39 20.61 -1.98
C ASP A 185 -9.77 20.88 -1.35
N ILE A 186 -10.49 19.84 -0.88
CA ILE A 186 -11.74 19.99 -0.12
C ILE A 186 -11.52 20.79 1.17
N LEU A 187 -10.37 20.59 1.82
CA LEU A 187 -9.97 21.33 3.03
C LEU A 187 -9.49 22.77 2.72
N GLY A 188 -9.40 23.15 1.45
CA GLY A 188 -8.97 24.47 1.03
C GLY A 188 -7.45 24.71 1.09
N VAL A 189 -6.65 23.63 1.08
CA VAL A 189 -5.19 23.74 1.09
C VAL A 189 -4.68 24.21 -0.27
N PRO A 190 -3.83 25.25 -0.34
CA PRO A 190 -3.26 25.73 -1.59
C PRO A 190 -2.38 24.68 -2.28
N ALA A 191 -2.37 24.65 -3.61
CA ALA A 191 -1.62 23.68 -4.41
C ALA A 191 -0.12 23.63 -4.07
N GLU A 192 0.50 24.79 -3.82
CA GLU A 192 1.92 24.89 -3.42
C GLU A 192 2.19 24.19 -2.06
N THR A 193 1.24 24.30 -1.13
CA THR A 193 1.34 23.65 0.18
C THR A 193 1.12 22.13 0.05
N ILE A 194 0.20 21.71 -0.81
CA ILE A 194 0.00 20.28 -1.15
C ILE A 194 1.30 19.70 -1.71
N GLN A 195 1.94 20.40 -2.64
CA GLN A 195 3.23 19.99 -3.21
C GLN A 195 4.31 19.86 -2.13
N THR A 196 4.42 20.86 -1.25
CA THR A 196 5.39 20.86 -0.14
C THR A 196 5.17 19.66 0.80
N GLY A 197 3.91 19.40 1.17
CA GLY A 197 3.55 18.27 2.02
C GLY A 197 3.89 16.92 1.38
N LEU A 198 3.52 16.72 0.12
CA LEU A 198 3.83 15.48 -0.60
C LEU A 198 5.32 15.27 -0.83
N ALA A 199 6.08 16.34 -1.13
CA ALA A 199 7.52 16.27 -1.30
C ALA A 199 8.27 15.92 0.00
N SER A 200 7.69 16.23 1.16
CA SER A 200 8.24 15.87 2.47
C SER A 200 7.94 14.43 2.90
N PHE A 201 7.05 13.73 2.20
CA PHE A 201 6.71 12.34 2.51
C PHE A 201 7.69 11.38 1.81
N HIS A 202 8.58 10.79 2.59
CA HIS A 202 9.60 9.82 2.13
C HIS A 202 9.22 8.36 2.42
N GLY A 203 7.95 8.07 2.61
CA GLY A 203 7.44 6.74 2.95
C GLY A 203 7.17 6.57 4.44
N THR A 204 6.56 5.45 4.76
CA THR A 204 6.37 4.92 6.11
C THR A 204 7.26 3.69 6.28
N ASP A 205 7.62 3.36 7.50
CA ASP A 205 8.38 2.14 7.78
C ASP A 205 7.65 0.92 7.16
N ARG A 206 8.42 0.02 6.61
CA ARG A 206 7.94 -1.18 5.94
C ARG A 206 7.06 -0.94 4.69
N ARG A 207 7.21 0.17 3.98
CA ARG A 207 6.53 0.47 2.70
C ARG A 207 7.55 0.88 1.66
N PHE A 208 8.12 -0.11 0.95
CA PHE A 208 9.27 0.05 0.05
C PHE A 208 10.41 0.82 0.75
N GLU A 209 10.67 0.44 1.99
CA GLU A 209 11.59 1.15 2.87
C GLU A 209 13.04 0.77 2.55
N TYR A 210 13.85 1.73 2.16
CA TYR A 210 15.29 1.53 2.04
C TYR A 210 15.89 1.30 3.44
N LYS A 211 16.45 0.12 3.67
CA LYS A 211 17.06 -0.27 4.95
C LYS A 211 18.57 -0.01 4.97
N GLY A 212 19.23 -0.10 3.83
CA GLY A 212 20.67 0.07 3.71
C GLY A 212 21.29 -0.73 2.56
N GLU A 213 22.61 -0.82 2.57
CA GLU A 213 23.40 -1.58 1.60
C GLU A 213 24.46 -2.41 2.31
N VAL A 214 24.63 -3.67 1.92
CA VAL A 214 25.67 -4.56 2.43
C VAL A 214 26.32 -5.32 1.27
N GLY A 215 27.64 -5.29 1.20
CA GLY A 215 28.38 -5.97 0.12
C GLY A 215 28.01 -5.49 -1.31
N GLY A 216 27.48 -4.27 -1.45
CA GLY A 216 26.99 -3.74 -2.72
C GLY A 216 25.60 -4.23 -3.12
N VAL A 217 24.88 -4.91 -2.22
CA VAL A 217 23.48 -5.32 -2.37
C VAL A 217 22.60 -4.31 -1.62
N THR A 218 21.65 -3.70 -2.33
CA THR A 218 20.66 -2.80 -1.72
C THR A 218 19.58 -3.61 -1.04
N ILE A 219 19.23 -3.26 0.20
CA ILE A 219 18.19 -3.93 0.99
C ILE A 219 17.00 -3.00 1.16
N ILE A 220 15.82 -3.48 0.77
CA ILE A 220 14.51 -2.83 0.94
C ILE A 220 13.60 -3.74 1.76
N ASP A 221 12.73 -3.17 2.60
CA ASP A 221 11.66 -3.90 3.28
C ASP A 221 10.28 -3.41 2.83
N ASP A 222 9.35 -4.34 2.64
CA ASP A 222 7.97 -4.03 2.29
C ASP A 222 6.99 -4.92 3.08
N TYR A 223 5.94 -4.32 3.59
CA TYR A 223 4.87 -4.99 4.33
C TYR A 223 3.90 -5.76 3.44
N ALA A 224 4.07 -5.70 2.11
CA ALA A 224 3.18 -6.36 1.14
C ALA A 224 2.97 -7.83 1.49
N HIS A 225 1.73 -8.23 1.62
CA HIS A 225 1.33 -9.57 2.02
C HIS A 225 0.06 -10.06 1.29
N HIS A 226 -0.44 -9.28 0.34
CA HIS A 226 -1.50 -9.62 -0.60
C HIS A 226 -0.93 -9.64 -2.03
N PRO A 227 -1.37 -10.55 -2.95
CA PRO A 227 -0.83 -10.62 -4.31
C PRO A 227 -0.81 -9.29 -5.06
N THR A 228 -1.87 -8.49 -4.94
CA THR A 228 -1.95 -7.16 -5.56
C THR A 228 -0.85 -6.22 -5.06
N GLU A 229 -0.58 -6.22 -3.75
CA GLU A 229 0.50 -5.41 -3.15
C GLU A 229 1.88 -5.91 -3.60
N ILE A 230 2.09 -7.25 -3.58
CA ILE A 230 3.34 -7.88 -4.02
C ILE A 230 3.66 -7.52 -5.46
N ALA A 231 2.69 -7.67 -6.36
CA ALA A 231 2.85 -7.31 -7.76
C ALA A 231 3.16 -5.82 -7.93
N ALA A 232 2.50 -4.93 -7.17
CA ALA A 232 2.77 -3.50 -7.20
C ALA A 232 4.19 -3.17 -6.71
N THR A 233 4.64 -3.77 -5.62
CA THR A 233 5.98 -3.59 -5.05
C THR A 233 7.06 -4.10 -6.01
N LEU A 234 6.94 -5.32 -6.56
CA LEU A 234 7.92 -5.88 -7.48
C LEU A 234 7.98 -5.12 -8.81
N LYS A 235 6.84 -4.66 -9.35
CA LYS A 235 6.81 -3.77 -10.52
C LYS A 235 7.48 -2.42 -10.24
N SER A 236 7.32 -1.87 -9.05
CA SER A 236 8.02 -0.64 -8.64
C SER A 236 9.52 -0.87 -8.52
N ALA A 237 9.92 -2.02 -7.96
CA ALA A 237 11.31 -2.43 -7.84
C ALA A 237 11.99 -2.57 -9.20
N ALA A 238 11.28 -2.96 -10.25
CA ALA A 238 11.82 -3.05 -11.61
C ALA A 238 12.34 -1.70 -12.17
N HIS A 239 11.86 -0.59 -11.62
CA HIS A 239 12.36 0.76 -11.97
C HIS A 239 13.54 1.22 -11.09
N TYR A 240 13.82 0.51 -10.01
CA TYR A 240 14.97 0.80 -9.15
C TYR A 240 16.25 0.24 -9.78
N PRO A 241 17.41 0.93 -9.77
CA PRO A 241 18.63 0.42 -10.37
C PRO A 241 19.08 -0.89 -9.71
N HIS A 242 19.13 -1.97 -10.47
CA HIS A 242 19.60 -3.27 -10.00
C HIS A 242 20.07 -4.16 -11.16
N LYS A 243 20.86 -5.21 -10.84
CA LYS A 243 21.23 -6.27 -11.77
C LYS A 243 20.22 -7.41 -11.73
N LYS A 244 19.90 -7.89 -10.53
CA LYS A 244 18.89 -8.91 -10.25
C LYS A 244 18.03 -8.48 -9.09
N LEU A 245 16.75 -8.81 -9.18
CA LEU A 245 15.74 -8.58 -8.14
C LEU A 245 15.51 -9.87 -7.36
N TRP A 246 15.90 -9.85 -6.08
CA TRP A 246 15.66 -10.92 -5.12
C TRP A 246 14.49 -10.55 -4.22
N CYS A 247 13.54 -11.46 -4.03
CA CYS A 247 12.43 -11.30 -3.10
C CYS A 247 12.45 -12.41 -2.04
N ILE A 248 12.67 -12.05 -0.78
CA ILE A 248 12.45 -12.95 0.36
C ILE A 248 11.01 -12.71 0.81
N PHE A 249 10.15 -13.69 0.60
CA PHE A 249 8.74 -13.58 0.93
C PHE A 249 8.33 -14.52 2.06
N GLN A 250 7.66 -13.95 3.08
CA GLN A 250 7.01 -14.69 4.16
C GLN A 250 5.49 -14.62 3.97
N PRO A 251 4.84 -15.71 3.52
CA PRO A 251 3.39 -15.74 3.43
C PRO A 251 2.75 -15.50 4.80
N HIS A 252 1.66 -14.75 4.86
CA HIS A 252 0.99 -14.42 6.11
C HIS A 252 -0.38 -15.11 6.15
N THR A 253 -0.56 -16.02 7.09
CA THR A 253 -1.65 -16.95 7.36
C THR A 253 -1.84 -18.07 6.32
N TYR A 254 -2.21 -19.25 6.80
CA TYR A 254 -2.52 -20.39 5.93
C TYR A 254 -3.80 -20.17 5.12
N THR A 255 -4.81 -19.55 5.75
CA THR A 255 -6.10 -19.25 5.09
C THR A 255 -5.91 -18.38 3.85
N ARG A 256 -5.20 -17.25 3.98
CA ARG A 256 -4.93 -16.34 2.86
C ARG A 256 -4.05 -17.01 1.80
N THR A 257 -2.97 -17.68 2.23
CA THR A 257 -2.05 -18.36 1.31
C THR A 257 -2.78 -19.39 0.47
N LYS A 258 -3.71 -20.15 1.05
CA LYS A 258 -4.51 -21.14 0.34
C LYS A 258 -5.53 -20.50 -0.59
N ALA A 259 -6.23 -19.48 -0.12
CA ALA A 259 -7.30 -18.82 -0.89
C ALA A 259 -6.79 -18.11 -2.13
N LEU A 260 -5.58 -17.54 -2.08
CA LEU A 260 -4.96 -16.73 -3.14
C LEU A 260 -3.69 -17.39 -3.70
N PHE A 261 -3.62 -18.71 -3.68
CA PHE A 261 -2.40 -19.46 -3.97
C PHE A 261 -1.85 -19.19 -5.37
N SER A 262 -2.71 -19.23 -6.39
CA SER A 262 -2.33 -18.99 -7.78
C SER A 262 -1.89 -17.55 -8.00
N GLU A 263 -2.61 -16.60 -7.40
CA GLU A 263 -2.33 -15.18 -7.47
C GLU A 263 -1.00 -14.82 -6.79
N PHE A 264 -0.67 -15.51 -5.68
CA PHE A 264 0.66 -15.38 -5.05
C PHE A 264 1.76 -15.85 -5.98
N ALA A 265 1.59 -17.02 -6.62
CA ALA A 265 2.60 -17.56 -7.53
C ALA A 265 2.85 -16.61 -8.72
N GLU A 266 1.79 -16.08 -9.32
CA GLU A 266 1.86 -15.11 -10.42
C GLU A 266 2.52 -13.80 -9.98
N ALA A 267 2.12 -13.23 -8.83
CA ALA A 267 2.64 -11.98 -8.33
C ALA A 267 4.14 -12.06 -7.99
N LEU A 268 4.57 -13.13 -7.33
CA LEU A 268 5.98 -13.35 -6.96
C LEU A 268 6.87 -13.56 -8.17
N ALA A 269 6.37 -14.11 -9.26
CA ALA A 269 7.12 -14.34 -10.49
C ALA A 269 7.56 -13.05 -11.22
N HIS A 270 7.23 -11.87 -10.70
CA HIS A 270 7.80 -10.59 -11.17
C HIS A 270 9.24 -10.34 -10.66
N ALA A 271 9.76 -11.14 -9.70
CA ALA A 271 11.16 -11.11 -9.29
C ALA A 271 12.01 -12.06 -10.16
N ASP A 272 13.34 -11.87 -10.17
CA ASP A 272 14.27 -12.81 -10.80
C ASP A 272 14.46 -14.07 -9.92
N HIS A 273 14.51 -13.86 -8.60
CA HIS A 273 14.66 -14.94 -7.62
C HIS A 273 13.73 -14.72 -6.43
N VAL A 274 13.02 -15.77 -6.03
CA VAL A 274 12.14 -15.78 -4.87
C VAL A 274 12.66 -16.74 -3.83
N ILE A 275 12.82 -16.29 -2.58
CA ILE A 275 13.12 -17.13 -1.43
C ILE A 275 11.89 -17.10 -0.53
N LEU A 276 11.32 -18.28 -0.30
CA LEU A 276 10.13 -18.41 0.55
C LEU A 276 10.55 -18.86 1.95
N ALA A 277 10.18 -18.08 2.95
CA ALA A 277 10.22 -18.46 4.36
C ALA A 277 9.00 -19.31 4.72
N ASP A 278 8.98 -19.87 5.93
CA ASP A 278 7.79 -20.55 6.47
C ASP A 278 6.59 -19.59 6.54
N ILE A 279 5.39 -20.12 6.36
CA ILE A 279 4.16 -19.35 6.52
C ILE A 279 4.07 -18.83 7.96
N TYR A 280 3.93 -17.53 8.11
CA TYR A 280 3.65 -16.90 9.40
C TYR A 280 2.20 -17.17 9.79
N ALA A 281 2.01 -18.09 10.72
CA ALA A 281 0.69 -18.59 11.11
C ALA A 281 -0.19 -17.52 11.81
N ALA A 282 0.43 -16.49 12.41
CA ALA A 282 -0.26 -15.53 13.28
C ALA A 282 -1.04 -16.27 14.39
N ARG A 283 -2.38 -16.26 14.32
CA ARG A 283 -3.26 -16.96 15.27
C ARG A 283 -3.83 -18.30 14.75
N GLU A 284 -3.45 -18.70 13.54
CA GLU A 284 -3.93 -19.96 12.96
C GLU A 284 -3.11 -21.15 13.48
N THR A 285 -3.78 -22.28 13.66
CA THR A 285 -3.18 -23.55 14.15
C THR A 285 -3.26 -24.67 13.12
N ASP A 286 -4.15 -24.55 12.15
CA ASP A 286 -4.32 -25.53 11.07
C ASP A 286 -3.59 -25.06 9.82
N THR A 287 -2.69 -25.89 9.29
CA THR A 287 -1.94 -25.60 8.05
C THR A 287 -2.81 -25.68 6.79
N LEU A 288 -4.04 -26.17 6.88
CA LEU A 288 -4.96 -26.41 5.76
C LEU A 288 -4.34 -27.23 4.61
N GLY A 289 -3.26 -27.95 4.89
CA GLY A 289 -2.50 -28.74 3.92
C GLY A 289 -1.69 -27.90 2.92
N ILE A 290 -1.42 -26.61 3.22
CA ILE A 290 -0.62 -25.71 2.40
C ILE A 290 0.75 -25.46 3.03
N SER A 291 1.78 -25.25 2.19
CA SER A 291 3.15 -24.97 2.61
C SER A 291 3.87 -24.03 1.66
N SER A 292 4.91 -23.36 2.15
CA SER A 292 5.79 -22.53 1.34
C SER A 292 6.54 -23.32 0.26
N THR A 293 6.79 -24.63 0.46
CA THR A 293 7.37 -25.49 -0.57
C THR A 293 6.45 -25.61 -1.79
N GLN A 294 5.16 -25.85 -1.57
CA GLN A 294 4.18 -25.90 -2.66
C GLN A 294 4.10 -24.56 -3.41
N LEU A 295 4.17 -23.45 -2.68
CA LEU A 295 4.17 -22.12 -3.31
C LEU A 295 5.46 -21.88 -4.11
N ALA A 296 6.63 -22.32 -3.63
CA ALA A 296 7.88 -22.22 -4.38
C ALA A 296 7.79 -22.99 -5.70
N ASP A 297 7.21 -24.19 -5.68
CA ASP A 297 7.04 -24.98 -6.90
C ASP A 297 6.07 -24.31 -7.88
N ALA A 298 4.98 -23.72 -7.40
CA ALA A 298 4.07 -22.95 -8.24
C ALA A 298 4.71 -21.70 -8.85
N VAL A 299 5.55 -20.96 -8.11
CA VAL A 299 6.31 -19.82 -8.64
C VAL A 299 7.23 -20.25 -9.78
N LYS A 300 7.89 -21.42 -9.67
CA LYS A 300 8.73 -21.96 -10.74
C LYS A 300 7.94 -22.26 -12.02
N GLU A 301 6.69 -22.71 -11.90
CA GLU A 301 5.82 -22.95 -13.06
C GLU A 301 5.55 -21.66 -13.86
N HIS A 302 5.64 -20.47 -13.22
CA HIS A 302 5.56 -19.16 -13.86
C HIS A 302 6.93 -18.68 -14.42
N GLY A 303 7.97 -19.52 -14.37
CA GLY A 303 9.28 -19.24 -14.97
C GLY A 303 10.25 -18.42 -14.11
N CYS A 304 9.91 -18.19 -12.85
CA CYS A 304 10.80 -17.54 -11.89
C CYS A 304 11.60 -18.60 -11.10
N ASP A 305 12.84 -18.28 -10.76
CA ASP A 305 13.63 -19.13 -9.87
C ASP A 305 13.16 -18.97 -8.43
N ALA A 306 12.80 -20.06 -7.76
CA ALA A 306 12.22 -20.02 -6.42
C ALA A 306 12.79 -21.11 -5.52
N THR A 307 13.08 -20.77 -4.26
CA THR A 307 13.63 -21.68 -3.26
C THR A 307 12.89 -21.50 -1.94
N TYR A 308 12.49 -22.60 -1.32
CA TYR A 308 12.01 -22.59 0.06
C TYR A 308 13.15 -22.90 1.02
N LEU A 309 13.28 -22.10 2.08
CA LEU A 309 14.25 -22.29 3.18
C LEU A 309 13.53 -22.19 4.53
N PRO A 310 13.74 -23.15 5.45
CA PRO A 310 12.90 -23.30 6.65
C PRO A 310 13.26 -22.36 7.80
N SER A 311 14.35 -21.59 7.71
CA SER A 311 14.77 -20.69 8.79
C SER A 311 15.40 -19.42 8.24
N PHE A 312 15.31 -18.33 8.98
CA PHE A 312 15.91 -17.05 8.63
C PHE A 312 17.43 -17.16 8.52
N ALA A 313 18.09 -17.90 9.41
CA ALA A 313 19.54 -18.13 9.32
C ALA A 313 19.94 -18.85 8.01
N ALA A 314 19.14 -19.82 7.54
CA ALA A 314 19.39 -20.48 6.26
C ALA A 314 19.17 -19.50 5.08
N ILE A 315 18.21 -18.60 5.18
CA ILE A 315 17.95 -17.56 4.18
C ILE A 315 19.12 -16.57 4.13
N GLU A 316 19.59 -16.09 5.28
CA GLU A 316 20.74 -15.18 5.38
C GLU A 316 22.00 -15.78 4.81
N GLU A 317 22.33 -17.04 5.14
CA GLU A 317 23.47 -17.78 4.58
C GLU A 317 23.34 -17.90 3.04
N PHE A 318 22.14 -18.25 2.56
CA PHE A 318 21.88 -18.39 1.13
C PHE A 318 22.07 -17.06 0.40
N VAL A 319 21.48 -15.97 0.90
CA VAL A 319 21.57 -14.63 0.31
C VAL A 319 23.02 -14.15 0.29
N THR A 320 23.74 -14.27 1.39
CA THR A 320 25.16 -13.87 1.50
C THR A 320 26.05 -14.59 0.48
N THR A 321 25.67 -15.83 0.11
CA THR A 321 26.44 -16.64 -0.82
C THR A 321 26.09 -16.37 -2.29
N HIS A 322 24.82 -15.99 -2.59
CA HIS A 322 24.30 -15.95 -3.95
C HIS A 322 24.08 -14.54 -4.50
N CYS A 323 23.70 -13.56 -3.67
CA CYS A 323 23.55 -12.18 -4.11
C CYS A 323 24.91 -11.56 -4.47
N GLN A 324 24.90 -10.71 -5.47
CA GLN A 324 26.09 -10.07 -6.01
C GLN A 324 26.00 -8.54 -5.89
N PRO A 325 27.13 -7.83 -5.84
CA PRO A 325 27.11 -6.36 -5.85
C PRO A 325 26.31 -5.79 -7.04
N GLY A 326 25.37 -4.94 -6.72
CA GLY A 326 24.43 -4.34 -7.65
C GLY A 326 23.08 -5.05 -7.71
N ASP A 327 22.86 -6.12 -6.94
CA ASP A 327 21.53 -6.73 -6.79
C ASP A 327 20.65 -5.91 -5.83
N LEU A 328 19.34 -6.06 -6.00
CA LEU A 328 18.32 -5.52 -5.11
C LEU A 328 17.66 -6.69 -4.35
N LEU A 329 17.69 -6.62 -3.03
CA LEU A 329 17.06 -7.59 -2.14
C LEU A 329 15.89 -6.96 -1.43
N ILE A 330 14.70 -7.55 -1.56
CA ILE A 330 13.50 -7.10 -0.87
C ILE A 330 13.08 -8.15 0.15
N THR A 331 12.98 -7.79 1.42
CA THR A 331 12.25 -8.56 2.43
C THR A 331 10.79 -8.16 2.38
N MET A 332 9.87 -9.14 2.26
CA MET A 332 8.47 -8.86 1.98
C MET A 332 7.53 -9.74 2.81
N GLY A 333 6.57 -9.10 3.49
CA GLY A 333 5.56 -9.80 4.29
C GLY A 333 5.12 -9.04 5.54
N ALA A 334 3.97 -9.41 6.09
CA ALA A 334 3.40 -8.78 7.30
C ALA A 334 3.94 -9.36 8.62
N GLY A 335 4.75 -10.42 8.54
CA GLY A 335 5.39 -11.05 9.70
C GLY A 335 6.73 -10.43 10.08
N ASP A 336 7.62 -11.26 10.58
CA ASP A 336 8.94 -10.90 11.11
C ASP A 336 10.08 -10.99 10.07
N VAL A 337 9.78 -11.25 8.82
CA VAL A 337 10.74 -11.35 7.71
C VAL A 337 11.67 -10.13 7.57
N VAL A 338 11.24 -8.95 8.01
CA VAL A 338 12.03 -7.72 8.04
C VAL A 338 13.35 -7.90 8.78
N THR A 339 13.38 -8.76 9.81
CA THR A 339 14.59 -9.02 10.63
C THR A 339 15.73 -9.60 9.80
N ILE A 340 15.46 -10.35 8.74
CA ILE A 340 16.49 -10.87 7.83
C ILE A 340 17.30 -9.72 7.22
N GLY A 341 16.62 -8.70 6.67
CA GLY A 341 17.28 -7.53 6.10
C GLY A 341 18.07 -6.73 7.15
N GLU A 342 17.50 -6.62 8.35
CA GLU A 342 18.15 -5.91 9.47
C GLU A 342 19.39 -6.64 10.00
N ASP A 343 19.37 -7.96 10.04
CA ASP A 343 20.49 -8.77 10.51
C ASP A 343 21.61 -8.84 9.46
N LEU A 344 21.30 -8.91 8.18
CA LEU A 344 22.27 -8.78 7.09
C LEU A 344 23.02 -7.44 7.12
N LEU A 345 22.38 -6.36 7.54
CA LEU A 345 23.01 -5.04 7.67
C LEU A 345 23.91 -4.90 8.90
N LYS A 346 23.81 -5.80 9.89
CA LYS A 346 24.64 -5.81 11.11
C LYS A 346 25.88 -6.71 10.98
N ALA A 347 25.87 -7.62 10.01
CA ALA A 347 26.94 -8.60 9.76
C ALA A 347 28.10 -7.98 8.97
#